data_5b0100fb84c76bd70acf739355584894
#
_entry.id   5b0100fb84c76bd70acf739355584894
#
_cell.length_a   1.000
_cell.length_b   1.000
_cell.length_c   1.000
_cell.angle_alpha   90.00
_cell.angle_beta   90.00
_cell.angle_gamma   90.00
#
_symmetry.space_group_name_H-M   'P 1'
#
loop_
_entity.id
_entity.type
_entity.pdbx_description
1 polymer ?
#
loop_
_entity_poly.entity_id
_entity_poly.type
_entity_poly.pdbx_seq_one_letter_code
_entity_poly.pdbx_strand_id
1 'polypeptide(L)'
;CEAVWVKDGPGCARLCAEAMVTGKTQVDMHSFDISRFYPHQKEKDFVKTRSFENAQTIYTPAVHPREPYITQREMFVSPFYEREKELGAHFENEVAGWERAIAYMSNREKLDNYIKEVPLRENEWDTRHVPYDVANAEHLAMSDSAGMINLSHFPIMDIKGPDAERMLEY
;
A
#
# COMPACT_ATOMS: atom_id res chain seq x y z
N CYS A 1 6.14 -7.15 19.51
CA CYS A 1 5.22 -8.23 19.92
C CYS A 1 4.67 -8.91 18.69
N GLU A 2 4.56 -10.22 18.74
CA GLU A 2 4.05 -11.06 17.66
C GLU A 2 2.59 -11.41 17.93
N ALA A 3 1.69 -11.05 17.02
CA ALA A 3 0.26 -11.31 17.22
C ALA A 3 -0.11 -12.77 16.94
N VAL A 4 0.61 -13.43 16.03
CA VAL A 4 0.44 -14.85 15.68
C VAL A 4 1.46 -15.72 16.45
N TRP A 5 1.59 -15.45 17.71
CA TRP A 5 2.66 -15.90 18.60
C TRP A 5 2.82 -17.42 18.70
N VAL A 6 1.75 -18.19 18.66
CA VAL A 6 1.85 -19.67 18.72
C VAL A 6 2.48 -20.24 17.45
N LYS A 7 2.13 -19.69 16.31
CA LYS A 7 2.66 -20.15 15.00
C LYS A 7 4.07 -19.61 14.74
N ASP A 8 4.28 -18.31 14.89
CA ASP A 8 5.48 -17.63 14.42
C ASP A 8 6.49 -17.35 15.55
N GLY A 9 6.03 -17.37 16.81
CA GLY A 9 6.84 -17.04 17.98
C GLY A 9 8.13 -17.81 18.11
N PRO A 10 8.16 -19.15 17.98
CA PRO A 10 9.40 -19.93 18.07
C PRO A 10 10.43 -19.57 17.02
N GLY A 11 10.01 -19.29 15.78
CA GLY A 11 10.88 -18.84 14.70
C GLY A 11 11.46 -17.46 14.98
N CYS A 12 10.62 -16.51 15.35
CA CYS A 12 11.03 -15.15 15.70
C CYS A 12 11.98 -15.15 16.90
N ALA A 13 11.69 -15.95 17.93
CA ALA A 13 12.52 -16.06 19.13
C ALA A 13 13.93 -16.61 18.80
N ARG A 14 14.02 -17.62 17.94
CA ARG A 14 15.29 -18.17 17.47
C ARG A 14 16.14 -17.10 16.76
N LEU A 15 15.52 -16.37 15.82
CA LEU A 15 16.23 -15.33 15.06
C LEU A 15 16.61 -14.13 15.94
N CYS A 16 15.77 -13.79 16.92
CA CYS A 16 16.10 -12.80 17.94
C CYS A 16 17.33 -13.21 18.76
N ALA A 17 17.38 -14.46 19.23
CA ALA A 17 18.53 -15.00 19.95
C ALA A 17 19.79 -15.02 19.08
N GLU A 18 19.68 -15.39 17.82
CA GLU A 18 20.78 -15.34 16.85
C GLU A 18 21.32 -13.91 16.70
N ALA A 19 20.45 -12.92 16.49
CA ALA A 19 20.84 -11.51 16.40
C ALA A 19 21.51 -11.01 17.67
N MET A 20 21.05 -11.42 18.84
CA MET A 20 21.65 -11.05 20.14
C MET A 20 23.06 -11.61 20.30
N VAL A 21 23.33 -12.81 19.81
CA VAL A 21 24.64 -13.48 19.96
C VAL A 21 25.61 -13.06 18.86
N THR A 22 25.15 -12.96 17.62
CA THR A 22 26.02 -12.78 16.44
C THR A 22 25.99 -11.35 15.87
N GLY A 23 25.06 -10.51 16.32
CA GLY A 23 24.84 -9.17 15.82
C GLY A 23 24.05 -9.12 14.50
N LYS A 24 23.71 -10.27 13.92
CA LYS A 24 22.96 -10.36 12.66
C LYS A 24 22.14 -11.65 12.60
N THR A 25 21.19 -11.72 11.67
CA THR A 25 20.44 -12.92 11.37
C THR A 25 20.84 -13.50 10.01
N GLN A 26 20.63 -14.79 9.81
CA GLN A 26 20.90 -15.48 8.52
C GLN A 26 19.83 -15.13 7.46
N VAL A 27 18.66 -14.66 7.89
CA VAL A 27 17.56 -14.25 7.03
C VAL A 27 17.22 -12.78 7.25
N ASP A 28 16.66 -12.14 6.26
CA ASP A 28 16.19 -10.76 6.38
C ASP A 28 15.03 -10.67 7.37
N MET A 29 15.24 -9.92 8.44
CA MET A 29 14.25 -9.68 9.50
C MET A 29 13.71 -8.25 9.50
N HIS A 30 13.94 -7.47 8.45
CA HIS A 30 13.50 -6.07 8.39
C HIS A 30 12.02 -5.90 8.70
N SER A 31 11.17 -6.77 8.18
CA SER A 31 9.72 -6.74 8.42
C SER A 31 9.33 -6.95 9.89
N PHE A 32 10.21 -7.47 10.72
CA PHE A 32 10.02 -7.71 12.16
C PHE A 32 10.84 -6.77 13.03
N ASP A 33 11.76 -5.99 12.44
CA ASP A 33 12.59 -5.06 13.16
C ASP A 33 11.81 -3.82 13.61
N ILE A 34 12.09 -3.35 14.82
CA ILE A 34 11.43 -2.15 15.36
C ILE A 34 11.79 -0.89 14.57
N SER A 35 12.93 -0.87 13.89
CA SER A 35 13.39 0.24 13.06
C SER A 35 12.49 0.49 11.83
N ARG A 36 11.67 -0.50 11.43
CA ARG A 36 10.69 -0.34 10.35
C ARG A 36 9.60 0.70 10.62
N PHE A 37 9.40 1.08 11.88
CA PHE A 37 8.38 2.03 12.26
C PHE A 37 8.83 3.47 12.08
N TYR A 38 8.03 4.24 11.36
CA TYR A 38 8.22 5.69 11.23
C TYR A 38 7.87 6.45 12.52
N PRO A 39 8.38 7.68 12.72
CA PRO A 39 8.11 8.46 13.92
C PRO A 39 6.63 8.63 14.26
N HIS A 40 5.77 8.94 13.27
CA HIS A 40 4.33 9.11 13.47
C HIS A 40 3.65 7.83 13.97
N GLN A 41 4.16 6.65 13.61
CA GLN A 41 3.62 5.37 14.05
C GLN A 41 3.89 5.06 15.54
N LYS A 42 4.69 5.91 16.21
CA LYS A 42 4.95 5.83 17.66
C LYS A 42 4.03 6.74 18.48
N GLU A 43 3.28 7.61 17.82
CA GLU A 43 2.34 8.51 18.48
C GLU A 43 1.20 7.71 19.10
N LYS A 44 0.80 8.11 20.34
CA LYS A 44 -0.22 7.38 21.11
C LYS A 44 -1.54 7.27 20.38
N ASP A 45 -1.97 8.34 19.73
CA ASP A 45 -3.24 8.39 19.01
C ASP A 45 -3.20 7.52 17.76
N PHE A 46 -2.07 7.52 17.05
CA PHE A 46 -1.85 6.60 15.92
C PHE A 46 -1.94 5.15 16.40
N VAL A 47 -1.12 4.78 17.40
CA VAL A 47 -1.07 3.40 17.91
C VAL A 47 -2.45 2.94 18.38
N LYS A 48 -3.15 3.77 19.18
CA LYS A 48 -4.47 3.42 19.71
C LYS A 48 -5.48 3.20 18.60
N THR A 49 -5.58 4.15 17.67
CA THR A 49 -6.61 4.13 16.62
C THR A 49 -6.34 3.02 15.61
N ARG A 50 -5.09 2.92 15.14
CA ARG A 50 -4.70 1.90 14.15
C ARG A 50 -4.71 0.49 14.72
N SER A 51 -4.32 0.31 15.99
CA SER A 51 -4.41 -0.99 16.65
C SER A 51 -5.85 -1.45 16.83
N PHE A 52 -6.77 -0.54 17.13
CA PHE A 52 -8.19 -0.87 17.22
C PHE A 52 -8.77 -1.31 15.87
N GLU A 53 -8.49 -0.55 14.81
CA GLU A 53 -8.89 -0.91 13.45
C GLU A 53 -8.29 -2.26 13.02
N ASN A 54 -6.99 -2.45 13.25
CA ASN A 54 -6.30 -3.70 12.92
C ASN A 54 -6.88 -4.90 13.69
N ALA A 55 -7.22 -4.71 14.97
CA ALA A 55 -7.84 -5.77 15.77
C ALA A 55 -9.22 -6.18 15.25
N GLN A 56 -9.94 -5.26 14.62
CA GLN A 56 -11.25 -5.56 14.00
C GLN A 56 -11.10 -6.33 12.70
N THR A 57 -10.00 -6.19 11.98
CA THR A 57 -9.83 -6.73 10.63
C THR A 57 -8.94 -7.98 10.56
N ILE A 58 -8.02 -8.17 11.51
CA ILE A 58 -6.97 -9.20 11.43
C ILE A 58 -7.51 -10.65 11.35
N TYR A 59 -8.67 -10.91 11.94
CA TYR A 59 -9.30 -12.22 11.91
C TYR A 59 -10.67 -12.23 11.21
N THR A 60 -11.01 -11.16 10.53
CA THR A 60 -12.31 -11.01 9.89
C THR A 60 -12.19 -11.37 8.42
N PRO A 61 -12.92 -12.39 7.92
CA PRO A 61 -12.91 -12.73 6.50
C PRO A 61 -13.55 -11.65 5.61
N ALA A 62 -14.18 -10.65 6.21
CA ALA A 62 -14.88 -9.56 5.52
C ALA A 62 -13.97 -8.35 5.22
N VAL A 63 -12.64 -8.52 5.17
CA VAL A 63 -11.72 -7.43 4.84
C VAL A 63 -11.82 -7.04 3.37
N HIS A 64 -11.94 -8.03 2.48
CA HIS A 64 -12.11 -7.79 1.06
C HIS A 64 -13.51 -7.22 0.72
N PRO A 65 -13.62 -6.24 -0.14
CA PRO A 65 -12.55 -5.51 -0.84
C PRO A 65 -12.00 -4.30 -0.07
N ARG A 66 -12.28 -4.17 1.21
CA ARG A 66 -11.92 -3.04 2.07
C ARG A 66 -10.61 -3.26 2.82
N GLU A 67 -9.56 -3.63 2.10
CA GLU A 67 -8.25 -3.89 2.67
C GLU A 67 -7.50 -2.66 3.20
N PRO A 68 -7.59 -1.47 2.54
CA PRO A 68 -6.90 -0.29 3.02
C PRO A 68 -7.45 0.19 4.36
N TYR A 69 -6.56 0.66 5.21
CA TYR A 69 -6.94 1.31 6.45
C TYR A 69 -7.74 2.60 6.19
N ILE A 70 -8.75 2.84 7.04
CA ILE A 70 -9.59 4.04 6.98
C ILE A 70 -9.18 5.10 8.00
N THR A 71 -8.47 4.69 9.05
CA THR A 71 -7.97 5.60 10.09
C THR A 71 -6.54 6.04 9.82
N GLN A 72 -6.15 7.16 10.41
CA GLN A 72 -4.76 7.68 10.33
C GLN A 72 -4.24 7.75 8.88
N ARG A 73 -5.08 8.36 8.03
CA ARG A 73 -4.80 8.61 6.61
C ARG A 73 -3.94 9.87 6.43
N GLU A 74 -3.49 10.10 5.22
CA GLU A 74 -2.71 11.27 4.82
C GLU A 74 -1.37 11.42 5.56
N MET A 75 -0.79 10.29 6.04
CA MET A 75 0.49 10.31 6.74
C MET A 75 1.65 10.67 5.81
N PHE A 76 1.63 10.14 4.59
CA PHE A 76 2.52 10.50 3.51
C PHE A 76 1.72 10.79 2.25
N VAL A 77 1.98 11.94 1.66
CA VAL A 77 1.33 12.38 0.43
C VAL A 77 2.38 12.75 -0.63
N SER A 78 2.04 12.52 -1.89
CA SER A 78 2.91 12.91 -3.00
C SER A 78 2.96 14.43 -3.16
N PRO A 79 3.99 14.99 -3.81
CA PRO A 79 4.01 16.42 -4.17
C PRO A 79 2.82 16.85 -5.04
N PHE A 80 2.15 15.89 -5.69
CA PHE A 80 1.01 16.14 -6.57
C PHE A 80 -0.34 15.89 -5.90
N TYR A 81 -0.37 15.54 -4.62
CA TYR A 81 -1.58 15.12 -3.91
C TYR A 81 -2.75 16.09 -4.05
N GLU A 82 -2.53 17.39 -3.82
CA GLU A 82 -3.59 18.38 -3.97
C GLU A 82 -4.08 18.49 -5.42
N ARG A 83 -3.17 18.38 -6.39
CA ARG A 83 -3.54 18.36 -7.80
C ARG A 83 -4.35 17.11 -8.17
N GLU A 84 -4.01 15.98 -7.60
CA GLU A 84 -4.75 14.74 -7.77
C GLU A 84 -6.17 14.85 -7.15
N LYS A 85 -6.30 15.49 -5.99
CA LYS A 85 -7.62 15.80 -5.38
C LYS A 85 -8.47 16.69 -6.27
N GLU A 86 -7.91 17.72 -6.89
CA GLU A 86 -8.60 18.58 -7.85
C GLU A 86 -9.11 17.79 -9.06
N LEU A 87 -8.41 16.75 -9.48
CA LEU A 87 -8.83 15.83 -10.54
C LEU A 87 -9.84 14.78 -10.07
N GLY A 88 -10.27 14.85 -8.82
CA GLY A 88 -11.19 13.90 -8.22
C GLY A 88 -10.56 12.53 -7.98
N ALA A 89 -9.28 12.48 -7.60
CA ALA A 89 -8.63 11.23 -7.24
C ALA A 89 -9.35 10.52 -6.10
N HIS A 90 -9.56 9.23 -6.26
CA HIS A 90 -10.06 8.35 -5.21
C HIS A 90 -8.89 7.67 -4.51
N PHE A 91 -8.62 8.09 -3.28
CA PHE A 91 -7.50 7.61 -2.47
C PHE A 91 -7.98 6.51 -1.51
N GLU A 92 -7.94 5.29 -1.92
CA GLU A 92 -8.20 4.13 -1.05
C GLU A 92 -6.97 3.26 -0.82
N ASN A 93 -5.99 3.38 -1.68
CA ASN A 93 -4.84 2.50 -1.66
C ASN A 93 -3.70 3.10 -0.82
N GLU A 94 -3.87 3.09 0.51
CA GLU A 94 -2.81 3.44 1.44
C GLU A 94 -1.83 2.26 1.56
N VAL A 95 -0.58 2.48 1.19
CA VAL A 95 0.50 1.49 1.33
C VAL A 95 1.69 2.12 2.02
N ALA A 96 2.11 1.55 3.14
CA ALA A 96 3.21 2.05 3.98
C ALA A 96 3.04 3.53 4.40
N GLY A 97 1.79 3.98 4.58
CA GLY A 97 1.45 5.35 4.93
C GLY A 97 1.31 6.31 3.74
N TRP A 98 1.55 5.86 2.52
CA TRP A 98 1.39 6.68 1.32
C TRP A 98 -0.02 6.62 0.76
N GLU A 99 -0.58 7.80 0.51
CA GLU A 99 -1.83 7.93 -0.25
C GLU A 99 -1.56 7.72 -1.73
N ARG A 100 -2.30 6.80 -2.35
CA ARG A 100 -2.23 6.54 -3.79
C ARG A 100 -3.62 6.53 -4.41
N ALA A 101 -3.79 7.27 -5.49
CA ALA A 101 -5.03 7.26 -6.24
C ALA A 101 -5.19 5.93 -6.99
N ILE A 102 -6.40 5.38 -6.96
CA ILE A 102 -6.79 4.20 -7.74
C ILE A 102 -7.60 4.55 -8.98
N ALA A 103 -8.20 5.73 -9.01
CA ALA A 103 -8.95 6.25 -10.16
C ALA A 103 -9.11 7.76 -10.03
N TYR A 104 -9.38 8.43 -11.16
CA TYR A 104 -9.65 9.86 -11.20
C TYR A 104 -11.06 10.11 -11.73
N MET A 105 -11.96 10.62 -10.88
CA MET A 105 -13.36 10.81 -11.22
C MET A 105 -13.59 11.81 -12.35
N SER A 106 -12.65 12.73 -12.59
CA SER A 106 -12.67 13.62 -13.77
C SER A 106 -12.58 12.88 -15.12
N ASN A 107 -12.17 11.61 -15.10
CA ASN A 107 -12.11 10.77 -16.30
C ASN A 107 -13.41 10.05 -16.61
N ARG A 108 -14.38 10.02 -15.70
CA ARG A 108 -15.64 9.29 -15.88
C ARG A 108 -16.35 9.64 -17.19
N GLU A 109 -16.56 10.93 -17.44
CA GLU A 109 -17.23 11.38 -18.66
C GLU A 109 -16.34 11.20 -19.90
N LYS A 110 -15.02 11.39 -19.76
CA LYS A 110 -14.06 11.29 -20.87
C LYS A 110 -13.90 9.86 -21.36
N LEU A 111 -14.09 8.88 -20.49
CA LEU A 111 -13.91 7.46 -20.75
C LEU A 111 -15.23 6.68 -20.82
N ASP A 112 -16.35 7.35 -21.06
CA ASP A 112 -17.69 6.75 -21.09
C ASP A 112 -17.80 5.55 -22.05
N ASN A 113 -17.09 5.58 -23.17
CA ASN A 113 -17.04 4.45 -24.10
C ASN A 113 -16.42 3.19 -23.46
N TYR A 114 -15.30 3.36 -22.75
CA TYR A 114 -14.64 2.26 -22.08
C TYR A 114 -15.42 1.77 -20.85
N ILE A 115 -16.07 2.69 -20.12
CA ILE A 115 -16.91 2.32 -18.98
C ILE A 115 -18.04 1.37 -19.41
N LYS A 116 -18.63 1.60 -20.59
CA LYS A 116 -19.67 0.72 -21.16
C LYS A 116 -19.17 -0.66 -21.54
N GLU A 117 -17.89 -0.83 -21.77
CA GLU A 117 -17.25 -2.12 -22.08
C GLU A 117 -16.92 -2.93 -20.83
N VAL A 118 -16.89 -2.29 -19.66
CA VAL A 118 -16.56 -2.95 -18.39
C VAL A 118 -17.79 -3.60 -17.79
N PRO A 119 -17.89 -4.93 -17.72
CA PRO A 119 -19.00 -5.59 -17.07
C PRO A 119 -18.93 -5.38 -15.56
N LEU A 120 -19.89 -4.67 -15.00
CA LEU A 120 -20.08 -4.61 -13.55
C LEU A 120 -20.72 -5.92 -13.08
N ARG A 121 -20.07 -6.59 -12.14
CA ARG A 121 -20.58 -7.82 -11.54
C ARG A 121 -21.38 -7.48 -10.28
N GLU A 122 -22.69 -7.42 -10.40
CA GLU A 122 -23.59 -6.97 -9.33
C GLU A 122 -23.60 -7.86 -8.08
N ASN A 123 -23.21 -9.12 -8.21
CA ASN A 123 -23.38 -10.14 -7.17
C ASN A 123 -22.07 -10.59 -6.49
N GLU A 124 -20.96 -9.93 -6.79
CA GLU A 124 -19.70 -10.21 -6.12
C GLU A 124 -19.53 -9.26 -4.92
N TRP A 125 -18.36 -8.88 -4.60
CA TRP A 125 -18.03 -8.04 -3.45
C TRP A 125 -18.71 -6.67 -3.44
N ASP A 126 -18.93 -6.09 -2.26
CA ASP A 126 -19.40 -4.70 -2.16
C ASP A 126 -18.32 -3.73 -2.64
N THR A 127 -18.39 -3.37 -3.90
CA THR A 127 -17.43 -2.48 -4.57
C THR A 127 -17.93 -1.03 -4.71
N ARG A 128 -19.07 -0.69 -4.12
CA ARG A 128 -19.71 0.63 -4.28
C ARG A 128 -18.86 1.78 -3.75
N HIS A 129 -17.95 1.52 -2.84
CA HIS A 129 -17.02 2.52 -2.30
C HIS A 129 -15.76 2.71 -3.17
N VAL A 130 -15.53 1.85 -4.17
CA VAL A 130 -14.39 1.93 -5.08
C VAL A 130 -14.90 2.14 -6.51
N PRO A 131 -14.44 3.17 -7.24
CA PRO A 131 -14.86 3.43 -8.62
C PRO A 131 -14.17 2.49 -9.61
N TYR A 132 -14.40 1.19 -9.49
CA TYR A 132 -13.77 0.18 -10.35
C TYR A 132 -14.12 0.33 -11.83
N ASP A 133 -15.30 0.84 -12.14
CA ASP A 133 -15.70 1.15 -13.51
C ASP A 133 -14.76 2.19 -14.14
N VAL A 134 -14.43 3.25 -13.40
CA VAL A 134 -13.49 4.28 -13.86
C VAL A 134 -12.07 3.72 -13.91
N ALA A 135 -11.61 3.02 -12.87
CA ALA A 135 -10.28 2.42 -12.83
C ALA A 135 -10.03 1.46 -14.00
N ASN A 136 -11.01 0.62 -14.31
CA ASN A 136 -10.93 -0.30 -15.44
C ASN A 136 -10.96 0.44 -16.78
N ALA A 137 -11.78 1.49 -16.91
CA ALA A 137 -11.79 2.32 -18.11
C ALA A 137 -10.47 3.05 -18.33
N GLU A 138 -9.83 3.56 -17.27
CA GLU A 138 -8.50 4.13 -17.34
C GLU A 138 -7.45 3.11 -17.81
N HIS A 139 -7.54 1.87 -17.33
CA HIS A 139 -6.66 0.78 -17.78
C HIS A 139 -6.83 0.50 -19.29
N LEU A 140 -8.06 0.36 -19.76
CA LEU A 140 -8.34 0.14 -21.18
C LEU A 140 -7.84 1.30 -22.03
N ALA A 141 -8.12 2.54 -21.64
CA ALA A 141 -7.65 3.73 -22.34
C ALA A 141 -6.12 3.82 -22.40
N MET A 142 -5.42 3.40 -21.35
CA MET A 142 -3.95 3.32 -21.35
C MET A 142 -3.42 2.25 -22.30
N SER A 143 -4.15 1.15 -22.47
CA SER A 143 -3.78 0.08 -23.41
C SER A 143 -3.92 0.51 -24.86
N ASP A 144 -4.92 1.33 -25.16
CA ASP A 144 -5.21 1.81 -26.52
C ASP A 144 -4.44 3.08 -26.90
N SER A 145 -3.97 3.82 -25.92
CA SER A 145 -3.36 5.13 -26.12
C SER A 145 -2.21 5.37 -25.14
N ALA A 146 -2.17 6.52 -24.50
CA ALA A 146 -1.15 6.89 -23.54
C ALA A 146 -1.76 7.34 -22.22
N GLY A 147 -1.08 7.03 -21.11
CA GLY A 147 -1.46 7.47 -19.79
C GLY A 147 -0.28 8.00 -18.98
N MET A 148 -0.59 8.66 -17.90
CA MET A 148 0.38 9.17 -16.95
C MET A 148 0.06 8.64 -15.55
N ILE A 149 1.06 8.10 -14.87
CA ILE A 149 0.94 7.54 -13.54
C ILE A 149 1.86 8.30 -12.59
N ASN A 150 1.33 8.70 -11.43
CA ASN A 150 2.15 9.29 -10.38
C ASN A 150 2.90 8.19 -9.61
N LEU A 151 4.21 8.15 -9.74
CA LEU A 151 5.12 7.22 -9.05
C LEU A 151 6.00 7.91 -8.01
N SER A 152 5.67 9.13 -7.59
CA SER A 152 6.49 9.92 -6.65
C SER A 152 6.65 9.29 -5.27
N HIS A 153 5.85 8.28 -4.93
CA HIS A 153 5.97 7.50 -3.70
C HIS A 153 7.05 6.41 -3.76
N PHE A 154 7.62 6.14 -4.92
CA PHE A 154 8.79 5.27 -5.04
C PHE A 154 10.08 6.03 -4.79
N PRO A 155 11.01 5.48 -4.01
CA PRO A 155 12.33 6.07 -3.84
C PRO A 155 13.14 5.96 -5.15
N ILE A 156 13.95 6.97 -5.41
CA ILE A 156 14.93 6.96 -6.49
C ILE A 156 16.30 6.78 -5.84
N MET A 157 17.03 5.75 -6.23
CA MET A 157 18.37 5.46 -5.73
C MET A 157 19.38 5.45 -6.87
N ASP A 158 20.44 6.26 -6.74
CA ASP A 158 21.59 6.23 -7.62
C ASP A 158 22.67 5.32 -7.03
N ILE A 159 23.01 4.24 -7.71
CA ILE A 159 24.11 3.37 -7.35
C ILE A 159 25.29 3.67 -8.30
N LYS A 160 26.41 4.16 -7.73
CA LYS A 160 27.57 4.62 -8.49
C LYS A 160 28.84 3.92 -8.04
N GLY A 161 29.67 3.54 -8.98
CA GLY A 161 30.97 2.93 -8.71
C GLY A 161 31.35 1.88 -9.73
N PRO A 162 32.62 1.44 -9.76
CA PRO A 162 33.09 0.45 -10.73
C PRO A 162 32.40 -0.92 -10.60
N ASP A 163 31.84 -1.22 -9.42
CA ASP A 163 31.18 -2.49 -9.13
C ASP A 163 29.64 -2.36 -9.01
N ALA A 164 29.05 -1.23 -9.44
CA ALA A 164 27.62 -0.97 -9.27
C ALA A 164 26.76 -2.02 -9.98
N GLU A 165 27.09 -2.36 -11.23
CA GLU A 165 26.41 -3.39 -12.00
C GLU A 165 26.52 -4.76 -11.32
N ARG A 166 27.74 -5.18 -10.99
CA ARG A 166 27.99 -6.45 -10.34
C ARG A 166 27.25 -6.60 -8.98
N MET A 167 27.12 -5.51 -8.24
CA MET A 167 26.36 -5.49 -6.99
C MET A 167 24.87 -5.74 -7.21
N LEU A 168 24.30 -5.23 -8.30
CA LEU A 168 22.89 -5.39 -8.62
C LEU A 168 22.54 -6.77 -9.21
N GLU A 169 23.53 -7.45 -9.80
CA GLU A 169 23.38 -8.77 -10.40
C GLU A 169 23.61 -9.93 -9.41
N TYR A 170 24.10 -9.64 -8.18
CA TYR A 170 24.36 -10.62 -7.14
C TYR A 170 23.11 -10.97 -6.35
#